data_1c3f2cb76d0f994219ac4bea06d7e33b
#
_entry.id   1c3f2cb76d0f994219ac4bea06d7e33b
#
_cell.length_a   1.000
_cell.length_b   1.000
_cell.length_c   1.000
_cell.angle_alpha   90.00
_cell.angle_beta   90.00
_cell.angle_gamma   90.00
#
_symmetry.space_group_name_H-M   'P 1'
#
loop_
_entity.id
_entity.type
_entity.pdbx_description
1 polymer ?
#
loop_
_entity_poly.entity_id
_entity_poly.type
_entity_poly.pdbx_seq_one_letter_code
_entity_poly.pdbx_strand_id
1 'polypeptide(L)'
;ITGKYFRGGKFKRIAAQGWRWATYDGLAKIFVHSNQGVPWPVSWKMTVLHPENIEFDPDDLHIFHTYGTYFQAADGKIRIGKGTWIAPNVGLITANHDIYNLEAHAKGKDINIGERCWIGMNAVILPGVCLGPATIVGAGAIVTHSFPEGNCVIAGNPAKIIKLIEKKDVEKCCEKYRSTDEPKYSL
;
A
#
# COMPACT_ATOMS: atom_id res chain seq x y z
N ILE A 1 -12.64 6.26 13.72
CA ILE A 1 -12.59 5.00 12.94
C ILE A 1 -14.02 4.63 12.57
N THR A 2 -14.33 4.46 11.29
CA THR A 2 -15.69 4.17 10.83
C THR A 2 -15.94 2.66 10.72
N GLY A 3 -17.17 2.22 11.06
CA GLY A 3 -17.54 0.80 11.16
C GLY A 3 -17.33 -0.05 9.90
N LYS A 4 -17.22 0.56 8.70
CA LYS A 4 -16.99 -0.20 7.47
C LYS A 4 -15.67 -0.98 7.45
N TYR A 5 -14.64 -0.50 8.16
CA TYR A 5 -13.32 -1.14 8.23
C TYR A 5 -13.23 -2.28 9.25
N PHE A 6 -14.25 -2.47 10.08
CA PHE A 6 -14.32 -3.55 11.05
C PHE A 6 -15.05 -4.81 10.54
N ARG A 7 -15.39 -4.89 9.26
CA ARG A 7 -16.16 -5.98 8.65
C ARG A 7 -15.32 -7.08 8.03
N GLY A 8 -14.00 -6.86 7.86
CA GLY A 8 -13.07 -7.79 7.24
C GLY A 8 -12.78 -9.04 8.09
N GLY A 9 -12.16 -10.04 7.48
CA GLY A 9 -11.79 -11.32 8.13
C GLY A 9 -10.94 -11.15 9.38
N LYS A 10 -10.14 -10.07 9.45
CA LYS A 10 -9.26 -9.75 10.59
C LYS A 10 -10.02 -9.34 11.87
N PHE A 11 -11.33 -9.12 11.81
CA PHE A 11 -12.18 -8.74 12.95
C PHE A 11 -13.18 -9.81 13.36
N LYS A 12 -13.20 -10.99 12.70
CA LYS A 12 -14.20 -12.05 12.95
C LYS A 12 -14.14 -12.68 14.34
N ARG A 13 -13.04 -12.56 15.07
CA ARG A 13 -12.88 -13.05 16.45
C ARG A 13 -12.40 -11.92 17.36
N ILE A 14 -12.82 -11.92 18.64
CA ILE A 14 -12.44 -10.88 19.63
C ILE A 14 -10.92 -10.76 19.79
N ALA A 15 -10.18 -11.87 19.71
CA ALA A 15 -8.71 -11.88 19.76
C ALA A 15 -8.04 -11.69 18.41
N ALA A 16 -8.80 -11.38 17.34
CA ALA A 16 -8.24 -11.23 16.01
C ALA A 16 -7.31 -10.01 15.92
N GLN A 17 -6.33 -10.11 15.03
CA GLN A 17 -5.30 -9.09 14.84
C GLN A 17 -5.86 -7.67 14.59
N GLY A 18 -6.98 -7.57 13.88
CA GLY A 18 -7.65 -6.30 13.62
C GLY A 18 -8.09 -5.54 14.89
N TRP A 19 -8.57 -6.24 15.91
CA TRP A 19 -8.95 -5.61 17.19
C TRP A 19 -7.73 -5.15 17.98
N ARG A 20 -6.62 -5.89 17.93
CA ARG A 20 -5.36 -5.46 18.53
C ARG A 20 -4.88 -4.16 17.89
N TRP A 21 -4.91 -4.08 16.56
CA TRP A 21 -4.58 -2.85 15.86
C TRP A 21 -5.50 -1.69 16.24
N ALA A 22 -6.82 -1.92 16.26
CA ALA A 22 -7.78 -0.87 16.59
C ALA A 22 -7.56 -0.28 18.00
N THR A 23 -7.21 -1.10 18.97
CA THR A 23 -6.92 -0.65 20.35
C THR A 23 -5.59 0.09 20.44
N TYR A 24 -4.50 -0.50 19.95
CA TYR A 24 -3.17 0.14 20.01
C TYR A 24 -3.11 1.44 19.21
N ASP A 25 -3.65 1.43 18.00
CA ASP A 25 -3.64 2.62 17.13
C ASP A 25 -4.61 3.69 17.65
N GLY A 26 -5.72 3.29 18.25
CA GLY A 26 -6.65 4.22 18.91
C GLY A 26 -5.97 4.97 20.06
N LEU A 27 -5.24 4.26 20.93
CA LEU A 27 -4.46 4.86 22.00
C LEU A 27 -3.32 5.73 21.45
N ALA A 28 -2.61 5.25 20.43
CA ALA A 28 -1.53 6.02 19.80
C ALA A 28 -2.05 7.32 19.18
N LYS A 29 -3.22 7.32 18.54
CA LYS A 29 -3.84 8.54 18.01
C LYS A 29 -4.11 9.59 19.12
N ILE A 30 -4.50 9.15 20.30
CA ILE A 30 -4.76 10.05 21.45
C ILE A 30 -3.45 10.62 22.00
N PHE A 31 -2.45 9.79 22.23
CA PHE A 31 -1.22 10.18 22.92
C PHE A 31 -0.14 10.74 22.01
N VAL A 32 0.01 10.23 20.81
CA VAL A 32 1.06 10.61 19.84
C VAL A 32 0.57 11.62 18.82
N HIS A 33 -0.74 11.86 18.74
CA HIS A 33 -1.38 12.78 17.78
C HIS A 33 -1.06 12.46 16.30
N SER A 34 -0.70 11.21 16.00
CA SER A 34 -0.37 10.74 14.65
C SER A 34 -1.61 10.26 13.90
N ASN A 35 -1.70 10.55 12.60
CA ASN A 35 -2.74 10.03 11.70
C ASN A 35 -4.20 10.28 12.19
N GLN A 36 -4.48 11.41 12.84
CA GLN A 36 -5.77 11.69 13.49
C GLN A 36 -6.96 11.63 12.53
N GLY A 37 -6.80 12.11 11.29
CA GLY A 37 -7.86 12.13 10.26
C GLY A 37 -8.12 10.77 9.59
N VAL A 38 -7.31 9.74 9.85
CA VAL A 38 -7.44 8.44 9.17
C VAL A 38 -8.60 7.64 9.76
N PRO A 39 -9.60 7.22 8.96
CA PRO A 39 -10.81 6.58 9.47
C PRO A 39 -10.68 5.05 9.71
N TRP A 40 -9.50 4.46 9.54
CA TRP A 40 -9.19 3.05 9.79
C TRP A 40 -8.03 2.88 10.77
N PRO A 41 -7.81 1.66 11.31
CA PRO A 41 -6.60 1.35 12.08
C PRO A 41 -5.34 1.58 11.26
N VAL A 42 -4.42 2.37 11.78
CA VAL A 42 -3.15 2.72 11.13
C VAL A 42 -2.06 2.88 12.16
N SER A 43 -0.91 2.28 11.92
CA SER A 43 0.26 2.38 12.79
C SER A 43 0.71 3.84 12.96
N TRP A 44 1.03 4.23 14.19
CA TRP A 44 1.62 5.53 14.48
C TRP A 44 3.03 5.71 13.90
N LYS A 45 3.65 4.62 13.45
CA LYS A 45 5.01 4.59 12.87
C LYS A 45 5.03 4.88 11.38
N MET A 46 3.89 5.17 10.77
CA MET A 46 3.78 5.56 9.37
C MET A 46 3.03 6.88 9.23
N THR A 47 3.06 7.45 8.04
CA THR A 47 2.37 8.70 7.73
C THR A 47 1.34 8.48 6.63
N VAL A 48 0.11 8.92 6.87
CA VAL A 48 -0.98 8.91 5.89
C VAL A 48 -1.55 10.31 5.79
N LEU A 49 -1.37 10.93 4.64
CA LEU A 49 -1.90 12.25 4.30
C LEU A 49 -3.03 12.11 3.29
N HIS A 50 -4.11 12.89 3.49
CA HIS A 50 -5.31 12.87 2.63
C HIS A 50 -5.95 11.47 2.52
N PRO A 51 -6.34 10.85 3.65
CA PRO A 51 -6.90 9.49 3.66
C PRO A 51 -8.19 9.36 2.84
N GLU A 52 -8.92 10.46 2.62
CA GLU A 52 -10.11 10.51 1.78
C GLU A 52 -9.83 10.13 0.31
N ASN A 53 -8.60 10.29 -0.14
CA ASN A 53 -8.13 9.97 -1.49
C ASN A 53 -7.49 8.58 -1.60
N ILE A 54 -7.55 7.75 -0.55
CA ILE A 54 -6.97 6.40 -0.55
C ILE A 54 -8.08 5.35 -0.63
N GLU A 55 -8.03 4.53 -1.66
CA GLU A 55 -8.96 3.44 -1.94
C GLU A 55 -8.22 2.09 -1.82
N PHE A 56 -8.73 1.18 -1.00
CA PHE A 56 -8.15 -0.15 -0.78
C PHE A 56 -9.22 -1.16 -0.32
N ASP A 57 -8.92 -2.46 -0.41
CA ASP A 57 -9.80 -3.50 0.14
C ASP A 57 -9.69 -3.53 1.67
N PRO A 58 -10.80 -3.45 2.43
CA PRO A 58 -10.78 -3.49 3.90
C PRO A 58 -10.13 -4.73 4.51
N ASP A 59 -10.02 -5.84 3.77
CA ASP A 59 -9.30 -7.03 4.22
C ASP A 59 -7.77 -6.83 4.23
N ASP A 60 -7.26 -5.81 3.54
CA ASP A 60 -5.83 -5.53 3.38
C ASP A 60 -5.30 -4.45 4.36
N LEU A 61 -5.93 -4.28 5.51
CA LEU A 61 -5.47 -3.32 6.54
C LEU A 61 -4.00 -3.50 6.97
N HIS A 62 -3.40 -4.66 6.69
CA HIS A 62 -2.00 -4.93 6.99
C HIS A 62 -1.04 -3.95 6.31
N ILE A 63 -1.41 -3.38 5.16
CA ILE A 63 -0.59 -2.38 4.44
C ILE A 63 -0.39 -1.09 5.24
N PHE A 64 -1.25 -0.84 6.25
CA PHE A 64 -1.15 0.32 7.14
C PHE A 64 -0.48 -0.01 8.49
N HIS A 65 0.19 -1.16 8.59
CA HIS A 65 0.87 -1.61 9.81
C HIS A 65 2.37 -1.88 9.62
N THR A 66 2.94 -1.36 8.53
CA THR A 66 4.37 -1.29 8.29
C THR A 66 4.93 0.04 8.82
N TYR A 67 6.19 0.06 9.25
CA TYR A 67 6.82 1.29 9.76
C TYR A 67 7.49 2.09 8.63
N GLY A 68 7.57 3.40 8.82
CA GLY A 68 8.25 4.33 7.91
C GLY A 68 7.56 4.55 6.57
N THR A 69 6.46 3.86 6.29
CA THR A 69 5.72 3.99 5.03
C THR A 69 5.03 5.35 4.98
N TYR A 70 5.07 5.99 3.81
CA TYR A 70 4.56 7.33 3.55
C TYR A 70 3.54 7.31 2.43
N PHE A 71 2.27 7.54 2.75
CA PHE A 71 1.18 7.72 1.78
C PHE A 71 0.82 9.20 1.68
N GLN A 72 1.18 9.82 0.57
CA GLN A 72 0.81 11.21 0.28
C GLN A 72 -0.15 11.23 -0.92
N ALA A 73 -1.44 11.40 -0.62
CA ALA A 73 -2.51 11.43 -1.60
C ALA A 73 -3.04 12.87 -1.84
N ALA A 74 -2.14 13.87 -1.86
CA ALA A 74 -2.48 15.24 -2.17
C ALA A 74 -2.77 15.38 -3.67
N ASP A 75 -3.90 16.02 -4.03
CA ASP A 75 -4.31 16.31 -5.41
C ASP A 75 -4.40 15.09 -6.36
N GLY A 76 -4.36 13.87 -5.84
CA GLY A 76 -4.49 12.64 -6.60
C GLY A 76 -4.92 11.48 -5.72
N LYS A 77 -5.46 10.44 -6.31
CA LYS A 77 -5.90 9.23 -5.60
C LYS A 77 -4.80 8.18 -5.57
N ILE A 78 -4.74 7.42 -4.47
CA ILE A 78 -3.97 6.18 -4.37
C ILE A 78 -4.98 5.04 -4.34
N ARG A 79 -4.99 4.20 -5.39
CA ARG A 79 -5.82 3.00 -5.46
C ARG A 79 -4.93 1.77 -5.33
N ILE A 80 -5.26 0.89 -4.39
CA ILE A 80 -4.50 -0.32 -4.09
C ILE A 80 -5.40 -1.53 -4.25
N GLY A 81 -5.07 -2.37 -5.22
CA GLY A 81 -5.78 -3.60 -5.53
C GLY A 81 -5.62 -4.65 -4.43
N LYS A 82 -6.63 -5.52 -4.33
CA LYS A 82 -6.74 -6.57 -3.32
C LYS A 82 -5.53 -7.50 -3.30
N GLY A 83 -5.12 -7.88 -2.08
CA GLY A 83 -4.03 -8.83 -1.86
C GLY A 83 -2.64 -8.25 -2.10
N THR A 84 -2.53 -6.92 -2.23
CA THR A 84 -1.24 -6.23 -2.38
C THR A 84 -0.51 -6.12 -1.04
N TRP A 85 0.79 -6.30 -1.07
CA TRP A 85 1.68 -6.15 0.07
C TRP A 85 2.60 -4.96 -0.09
N ILE A 86 2.73 -4.17 0.96
CA ILE A 86 3.59 -2.98 0.99
C ILE A 86 4.58 -3.14 2.15
N ALA A 87 5.86 -3.17 1.80
CA ALA A 87 6.95 -3.34 2.75
C ALA A 87 7.26 -2.02 3.51
N PRO A 88 8.07 -2.05 4.57
CA PRO A 88 8.48 -0.87 5.30
C PRO A 88 9.16 0.21 4.44
N ASN A 89 9.01 1.47 4.86
CA ASN A 89 9.63 2.65 4.24
C ASN A 89 9.26 2.88 2.77
N VAL A 90 8.13 2.35 2.30
CA VAL A 90 7.64 2.64 0.94
C VAL A 90 7.02 4.03 0.89
N GLY A 91 7.34 4.79 -0.16
CA GLY A 91 6.71 6.06 -0.49
C GLY A 91 5.70 5.92 -1.63
N LEU A 92 4.45 6.36 -1.42
CA LEU A 92 3.45 6.54 -2.47
C LEU A 92 3.11 8.03 -2.54
N ILE A 93 3.49 8.71 -3.62
CA ILE A 93 3.48 10.17 -3.72
C ILE A 93 2.69 10.58 -4.95
N THR A 94 1.54 11.26 -4.77
CA THR A 94 0.66 11.69 -5.88
C THR A 94 0.97 13.09 -6.40
N ALA A 95 1.68 13.93 -5.64
CA ALA A 95 1.99 15.29 -6.03
C ALA A 95 3.42 15.68 -5.62
N ASN A 96 4.03 16.54 -6.42
CA ASN A 96 5.35 17.13 -6.18
C ASN A 96 5.23 18.66 -6.08
N HIS A 97 6.26 19.32 -5.56
CA HIS A 97 6.40 20.76 -5.70
C HIS A 97 6.60 21.14 -7.16
N ASP A 98 6.18 22.35 -7.54
CA ASP A 98 6.51 22.95 -8.83
C ASP A 98 8.02 23.23 -8.89
N ILE A 99 8.66 22.85 -9.99
CA ILE A 99 10.12 22.97 -10.15
C ILE A 99 10.61 24.42 -10.29
N TYR A 100 9.70 25.33 -10.63
CA TYR A 100 10.03 26.76 -10.80
C TYR A 100 9.56 27.59 -9.60
N ASN A 101 8.60 27.11 -8.84
CA ASN A 101 8.11 27.75 -7.62
C ASN A 101 7.87 26.71 -6.53
N LEU A 102 8.82 26.53 -5.64
CA LEU A 102 8.77 25.52 -4.58
C LEU A 102 7.67 25.76 -3.52
N GLU A 103 7.07 26.95 -3.48
CA GLU A 103 5.91 27.23 -2.63
C GLU A 103 4.59 26.75 -3.26
N ALA A 104 4.60 26.46 -4.55
CA ALA A 104 3.48 25.88 -5.29
C ALA A 104 3.65 24.38 -5.46
N HIS A 105 2.55 23.69 -5.74
CA HIS A 105 2.53 22.27 -6.06
C HIS A 105 2.18 22.07 -7.54
N ALA A 106 2.87 21.17 -8.19
CA ALA A 106 2.46 20.66 -9.49
C ALA A 106 1.15 19.89 -9.35
N LYS A 107 0.31 19.88 -10.38
CA LYS A 107 -0.96 19.13 -10.38
C LYS A 107 -0.69 17.66 -10.06
N GLY A 108 -1.34 17.15 -9.03
CA GLY A 108 -1.26 15.76 -8.63
C GLY A 108 -1.78 14.79 -9.69
N LYS A 109 -1.29 13.55 -9.64
CA LYS A 109 -1.71 12.47 -10.53
C LYS A 109 -1.97 11.21 -9.72
N ASP A 110 -3.01 10.48 -10.10
CA ASP A 110 -3.39 9.23 -9.45
C ASP A 110 -2.27 8.19 -9.52
N ILE A 111 -2.14 7.40 -8.45
CA ILE A 111 -1.36 6.16 -8.42
C ILE A 111 -2.36 5.00 -8.41
N ASN A 112 -2.19 4.06 -9.33
CA ASN A 112 -3.00 2.86 -9.40
C ASN A 112 -2.09 1.63 -9.25
N ILE A 113 -2.29 0.86 -8.17
CA ILE A 113 -1.58 -0.38 -7.91
C ILE A 113 -2.58 -1.52 -8.08
N GLY A 114 -2.28 -2.45 -8.99
CA GLY A 114 -3.13 -3.61 -9.29
C GLY A 114 -3.23 -4.59 -8.12
N GLU A 115 -3.97 -5.66 -8.35
CA GLU A 115 -4.15 -6.73 -7.38
C GLU A 115 -2.86 -7.56 -7.23
N ARG A 116 -2.65 -8.10 -6.02
CA ARG A 116 -1.55 -9.04 -5.72
C ARG A 116 -0.17 -8.51 -6.10
N CYS A 117 0.03 -7.22 -5.98
CA CYS A 117 1.35 -6.61 -6.12
C CYS A 117 2.16 -6.76 -4.83
N TRP A 118 3.47 -6.69 -4.96
CA TRP A 118 4.37 -6.58 -3.82
C TRP A 118 5.31 -5.40 -4.03
N ILE A 119 5.21 -4.41 -3.14
CA ILE A 119 6.08 -3.22 -3.17
C ILE A 119 7.18 -3.43 -2.14
N GLY A 120 8.39 -3.62 -2.63
CA GLY A 120 9.56 -3.90 -1.81
C GLY A 120 10.01 -2.72 -0.95
N MET A 121 10.74 -3.02 0.13
CA MET A 121 11.21 -2.05 1.11
C MET A 121 11.97 -0.88 0.46
N ASN A 122 11.75 0.34 0.96
CA ASN A 122 12.38 1.58 0.47
C ASN A 122 12.05 1.92 -1.00
N ALA A 123 11.09 1.29 -1.64
CA ALA A 123 10.65 1.69 -2.97
C ALA A 123 9.82 2.97 -2.91
N VAL A 124 9.90 3.78 -3.99
CA VAL A 124 9.08 4.99 -4.14
C VAL A 124 8.30 4.92 -5.44
N ILE A 125 6.99 5.11 -5.34
CA ILE A 125 6.08 5.18 -6.48
C ILE A 125 5.69 6.64 -6.70
N LEU A 126 6.00 7.17 -7.88
CA LEU A 126 5.84 8.58 -8.22
C LEU A 126 4.48 8.89 -8.86
N PRO A 127 4.11 10.18 -8.95
CA PRO A 127 2.80 10.61 -9.45
C PRO A 127 2.48 10.09 -10.86
N GLY A 128 1.28 9.53 -11.05
CA GLY A 128 0.78 9.06 -12.34
C GLY A 128 1.15 7.62 -12.69
N VAL A 129 1.82 6.91 -11.79
CA VAL A 129 2.21 5.52 -12.04
C VAL A 129 1.00 4.59 -11.93
N CYS A 130 0.88 3.71 -12.93
CA CYS A 130 -0.04 2.58 -12.95
C CYS A 130 0.77 1.27 -12.97
N LEU A 131 0.57 0.43 -11.96
CA LEU A 131 1.11 -0.93 -11.89
C LEU A 131 -0.02 -1.92 -12.14
N GLY A 132 0.12 -2.76 -13.13
CA GLY A 132 -0.81 -3.86 -13.40
C GLY A 132 -0.73 -4.97 -12.33
N PRO A 133 -1.65 -5.95 -12.38
CA PRO A 133 -1.72 -7.00 -11.37
C PRO A 133 -0.44 -7.84 -11.32
N ALA A 134 -0.16 -8.40 -10.15
CA ALA A 134 1.03 -9.24 -9.90
C ALA A 134 2.36 -8.58 -10.28
N THR A 135 2.45 -7.24 -10.14
CA THR A 135 3.71 -6.51 -10.27
C THR A 135 4.50 -6.59 -8.98
N ILE A 136 5.75 -7.01 -9.07
CA ILE A 136 6.70 -7.00 -7.95
C ILE A 136 7.67 -5.85 -8.14
N VAL A 137 7.70 -4.93 -7.20
CA VAL A 137 8.65 -3.81 -7.16
C VAL A 137 9.79 -4.19 -6.23
N GLY A 138 10.99 -4.26 -6.76
CA GLY A 138 12.21 -4.55 -6.01
C GLY A 138 12.51 -3.51 -4.94
N ALA A 139 13.15 -3.92 -3.85
CA ALA A 139 13.55 -3.01 -2.78
C ALA A 139 14.44 -1.87 -3.30
N GLY A 140 14.19 -0.65 -2.81
CA GLY A 140 14.92 0.55 -3.23
C GLY A 140 14.62 1.06 -4.65
N ALA A 141 13.64 0.49 -5.33
CA ALA A 141 13.28 0.94 -6.68
C ALA A 141 12.56 2.30 -6.67
N ILE A 142 12.88 3.14 -7.66
CA ILE A 142 12.17 4.40 -7.90
C ILE A 142 11.34 4.24 -9.18
N VAL A 143 10.03 4.15 -9.00
CA VAL A 143 9.10 3.90 -10.11
C VAL A 143 8.58 5.23 -10.65
N THR A 144 9.10 5.61 -11.82
CA THR A 144 8.82 6.88 -12.49
C THR A 144 7.87 6.74 -13.68
N HIS A 145 7.62 5.50 -14.14
CA HIS A 145 6.71 5.20 -15.26
C HIS A 145 5.80 4.03 -14.94
N SER A 146 4.75 3.90 -15.73
CA SER A 146 3.73 2.86 -15.56
C SER A 146 4.15 1.52 -16.16
N PHE A 147 3.64 0.42 -15.55
CA PHE A 147 3.76 -0.95 -16.02
C PHE A 147 2.37 -1.62 -16.00
N PRO A 148 1.43 -1.18 -16.85
CA PRO A 148 0.02 -1.53 -16.74
C PRO A 148 -0.28 -3.01 -17.06
N GLU A 149 0.60 -3.69 -17.78
CA GLU A 149 0.44 -5.11 -18.11
C GLU A 149 0.61 -6.02 -16.89
N GLY A 150 1.36 -5.57 -15.88
CA GLY A 150 1.64 -6.35 -14.69
C GLY A 150 2.44 -7.63 -14.96
N ASN A 151 2.29 -8.64 -14.10
CA ASN A 151 2.97 -9.93 -14.19
C ASN A 151 4.48 -9.78 -14.46
N CYS A 152 5.12 -8.90 -13.73
CA CYS A 152 6.55 -8.61 -13.90
C CYS A 152 7.23 -8.26 -12.58
N VAL A 153 8.54 -8.39 -12.58
CA VAL A 153 9.42 -7.83 -11.55
C VAL A 153 10.10 -6.61 -12.13
N ILE A 154 9.98 -5.48 -11.44
CA ILE A 154 10.64 -4.23 -11.78
C ILE A 154 11.60 -3.84 -10.67
N ALA A 155 12.74 -3.27 -11.00
CA ALA A 155 13.72 -2.81 -10.04
C ALA A 155 14.62 -1.70 -10.62
N GLY A 156 15.33 -1.00 -9.74
CA GLY A 156 16.33 0.01 -10.10
C GLY A 156 15.81 1.45 -9.96
N ASN A 157 16.67 2.41 -10.30
CA ASN A 157 16.39 3.84 -10.33
C ASN A 157 16.90 4.45 -11.65
N PRO A 158 16.01 4.80 -12.61
CA PRO A 158 14.57 4.51 -12.61
C PRO A 158 14.29 3.01 -12.75
N ALA A 159 13.14 2.56 -12.22
CA ALA A 159 12.73 1.16 -12.29
C ALA A 159 12.53 0.69 -13.73
N LYS A 160 13.01 -0.54 -14.03
CA LYS A 160 12.85 -1.22 -15.31
C LYS A 160 12.42 -2.66 -15.09
N ILE A 161 11.77 -3.27 -16.08
CA ILE A 161 11.45 -4.70 -16.03
C ILE A 161 12.75 -5.51 -16.04
N ILE A 162 12.94 -6.33 -15.00
CA ILE A 162 14.08 -7.25 -14.88
C ILE A 162 13.65 -8.70 -15.08
N LYS A 163 12.35 -9.01 -14.97
CA LYS A 163 11.79 -10.34 -15.19
C LYS A 163 10.31 -10.25 -15.56
N LEU A 164 9.86 -11.05 -16.50
CA LEU A 164 8.44 -11.32 -16.73
C LEU A 164 8.04 -12.56 -15.93
N ILE A 165 6.81 -12.55 -15.38
CA ILE A 165 6.23 -13.66 -14.63
C ILE A 165 5.13 -14.28 -15.49
N GLU A 166 5.20 -15.57 -15.75
CA GLU A 166 4.19 -16.25 -16.54
C GLU A 166 2.88 -16.34 -15.72
N LYS A 167 1.76 -16.01 -16.35
CA LYS A 167 0.43 -16.03 -15.70
C LYS A 167 0.13 -17.39 -15.07
N LYS A 168 0.48 -18.48 -15.76
CA LYS A 168 0.30 -19.86 -15.28
C LYS A 168 1.00 -20.13 -13.94
N ASP A 169 2.17 -19.52 -13.69
CA ASP A 169 2.92 -19.70 -12.44
C ASP A 169 2.27 -18.94 -11.29
N VAL A 170 1.72 -17.75 -11.59
CA VAL A 170 0.93 -16.96 -10.63
C VAL A 170 -0.35 -17.70 -10.23
N GLU A 171 -1.09 -18.22 -11.22
CA GLU A 171 -2.33 -18.97 -11.00
C GLU A 171 -2.09 -20.23 -10.19
N LYS A 172 -1.10 -21.03 -10.57
CA LYS A 172 -0.70 -22.26 -9.85
C LYS A 172 -0.30 -21.97 -8.39
N CYS A 173 0.42 -20.86 -8.17
CA CYS A 173 0.79 -20.43 -6.83
C CYS A 173 -0.46 -20.04 -6.02
N CYS A 174 -1.39 -19.28 -6.61
CA CYS A 174 -2.63 -18.89 -5.96
C CYS A 174 -3.50 -20.10 -5.57
N GLU A 175 -3.61 -21.12 -6.43
CA GLU A 175 -4.36 -22.35 -6.14
C GLU A 175 -3.75 -23.10 -4.96
N LYS A 176 -2.42 -23.25 -4.93
CA LYS A 176 -1.71 -23.90 -3.83
C LYS A 176 -1.97 -23.26 -2.47
N TYR A 177 -2.12 -21.93 -2.42
CA TYR A 177 -2.32 -21.18 -1.17
C TYR A 177 -3.81 -20.95 -0.84
N ARG A 178 -4.74 -21.15 -1.77
CA ARG A 178 -6.20 -21.13 -1.49
C ARG A 178 -6.64 -22.36 -0.66
N SER A 179 -5.93 -23.47 -0.78
CA SER A 179 -6.24 -24.71 -0.06
C SER A 179 -5.73 -24.75 1.37
N THR A 180 -4.99 -23.74 1.82
CA THR A 180 -4.48 -23.64 3.20
C THR A 180 -5.12 -22.46 3.90
N ASP A 181 -6.20 -22.70 4.66
CA ASP A 181 -6.94 -21.71 5.46
C ASP A 181 -6.18 -21.16 6.69
N GLU A 182 -4.88 -21.32 6.77
CA GLU A 182 -4.09 -20.80 7.88
C GLU A 182 -3.09 -19.72 7.42
N PRO A 183 -3.10 -18.55 8.06
CA PRO A 183 -2.03 -17.56 7.87
C PRO A 183 -0.74 -18.14 8.48
N LYS A 184 0.21 -18.53 7.63
CA LYS A 184 1.50 -19.12 8.04
C LYS A 184 2.47 -18.11 8.67
N TYR A 185 2.07 -16.88 8.93
CA TYR A 185 2.92 -15.87 9.54
C TYR A 185 2.18 -15.18 10.70
N SER A 186 2.46 -15.61 11.93
CA SER A 186 2.30 -14.80 13.12
C SER A 186 3.53 -13.88 13.22
N LEU A 187 3.35 -12.60 12.98
CA LEU A 187 4.30 -11.56 13.40
C LEU A 187 4.03 -11.18 14.84
#